data_ae585665e1738a5c967bb829078411c0
#
_entry.id   ae585665e1738a5c967bb829078411c0
#
_cell.length_a   1.000
_cell.length_b   1.000
_cell.length_c   1.000
_cell.angle_alpha   90.00
_cell.angle_beta   90.00
_cell.angle_gamma   90.00
#
_symmetry.space_group_name_H-M   'P 1'
#
loop_
_entity.id
_entity.type
_entity.pdbx_description
1 polymer ?
#
loop_
_entity_poly.entity_id
_entity_poly.type
_entity_poly.pdbx_seq_one_letter_code
_entity_poly.pdbx_strand_id
1 'polypeptide(L)'
;MANRIACGLVAGACGTLALNAVGYLDMLVRGRSASRLPADVAGKLADEIGLPLDFDIDADADREDDDSDESGDRLENRREALGALLGYVSGVEIGLLYGMVRLILPRPPTWLAGAALGGLAMAAANYPATRFGLTNPQTWDVADWMADVVPHMVFGVVTATTFEAIKK
;
A
#
# COMPACT_ATOMS: atom_id res chain seq x y z
N MET A 1 10.06 -21.57 14.44
CA MET A 1 10.48 -20.31 13.79
C MET A 1 9.75 -20.09 12.47
N ALA A 2 9.82 -21.02 11.53
CA ALA A 2 9.16 -20.89 10.21
C ALA A 2 7.65 -20.57 10.29
N ASN A 3 6.95 -21.11 11.28
CA ASN A 3 5.51 -20.86 11.44
C ASN A 3 5.18 -19.38 11.74
N ARG A 4 5.95 -18.68 12.60
CA ARG A 4 5.66 -17.26 12.90
C ARG A 4 5.92 -16.34 11.74
N ILE A 5 6.92 -16.64 10.90
CA ILE A 5 7.18 -15.91 9.66
C ILE A 5 6.00 -16.09 8.68
N ALA A 6 5.57 -17.33 8.46
CA ALA A 6 4.41 -17.61 7.61
C ALA A 6 3.13 -16.96 8.14
N CYS A 7 2.91 -16.99 9.46
CA CYS A 7 1.79 -16.29 10.09
C CYS A 7 1.87 -14.77 9.86
N GLY A 8 3.07 -14.20 9.90
CA GLY A 8 3.29 -12.78 9.62
C GLY A 8 2.90 -12.42 8.19
N LEU A 9 3.35 -13.19 7.19
CA LEU A 9 3.01 -13.00 5.77
C LEU A 9 1.48 -13.03 5.55
N VAL A 10 0.82 -14.08 6.09
CA VAL A 10 -0.64 -14.22 5.97
C VAL A 10 -1.36 -13.07 6.68
N ALA A 11 -0.91 -12.70 7.88
CA ALA A 11 -1.51 -11.62 8.63
C ALA A 11 -1.38 -10.26 7.91
N GLY A 12 -0.21 -9.97 7.32
CA GLY A 12 0.00 -8.78 6.50
C GLY A 12 -0.89 -8.73 5.27
N ALA A 13 -1.05 -9.87 4.57
CA ALA A 13 -1.97 -9.97 3.45
C ALA A 13 -3.43 -9.70 3.87
N CYS A 14 -3.89 -10.28 4.99
CA CYS A 14 -5.23 -10.01 5.53
C CYS A 14 -5.41 -8.53 5.91
N GLY A 15 -4.38 -7.91 6.52
CA GLY A 15 -4.39 -6.50 6.84
C GLY A 15 -4.53 -5.62 5.59
N THR A 16 -3.79 -5.94 4.52
CA THR A 16 -3.86 -5.21 3.24
C THR A 16 -5.24 -5.32 2.60
N LEU A 17 -5.83 -6.52 2.61
CA LEU A 17 -7.21 -6.70 2.13
C LEU A 17 -8.20 -5.85 2.92
N ALA A 18 -8.07 -5.80 4.26
CA ALA A 18 -8.93 -5.00 5.12
C ALA A 18 -8.75 -3.49 4.88
N LEU A 19 -7.51 -3.02 4.70
CA LEU A 19 -7.20 -1.63 4.35
C LEU A 19 -7.90 -1.24 3.05
N ASN A 20 -7.74 -2.04 2.00
CA ASN A 20 -8.36 -1.79 0.70
C ASN A 20 -9.90 -1.81 0.79
N ALA A 21 -10.47 -2.76 1.54
CA ALA A 21 -11.92 -2.82 1.73
C ALA A 21 -12.47 -1.54 2.40
N VAL A 22 -11.78 -1.02 3.42
CA VAL A 22 -12.16 0.25 4.07
C VAL A 22 -12.01 1.43 3.12
N GLY A 23 -10.93 1.47 2.34
CA GLY A 23 -10.72 2.50 1.32
C GLY A 23 -11.83 2.52 0.27
N TYR A 24 -12.22 1.35 -0.24
CA TYR A 24 -13.34 1.24 -1.20
C TYR A 24 -14.70 1.58 -0.58
N LEU A 25 -14.92 1.22 0.70
CA LEU A 25 -16.14 1.64 1.42
C LEU A 25 -16.20 3.15 1.59
N ASP A 26 -15.08 3.79 1.93
CA ASP A 26 -15.01 5.25 2.02
C ASP A 26 -15.30 5.91 0.66
N MET A 27 -14.75 5.37 -0.43
CA MET A 27 -15.04 5.84 -1.79
C MET A 27 -16.54 5.70 -2.11
N LEU A 28 -17.13 4.56 -1.76
CA LEU A 28 -18.57 4.30 -2.01
C LEU A 28 -19.46 5.27 -1.23
N VAL A 29 -19.17 5.47 0.05
CA VAL A 29 -20.00 6.31 0.93
C VAL A 29 -19.85 7.80 0.62
N ARG A 30 -18.64 8.25 0.33
CA ARG A 30 -18.33 9.67 0.07
C ARG A 30 -18.43 10.06 -1.41
N GLY A 31 -18.56 9.10 -2.32
CA GLY A 31 -18.59 9.35 -3.76
C GLY A 31 -17.30 9.95 -4.32
N ARG A 32 -16.16 9.74 -3.65
CA ARG A 32 -14.86 10.25 -4.08
C ARG A 32 -14.14 9.29 -5.02
N SER A 33 -13.26 9.81 -5.86
CA SER A 33 -12.36 9.00 -6.68
C SER A 33 -11.31 8.28 -5.83
N ALA A 34 -10.66 7.27 -6.41
CA ALA A 34 -9.47 6.64 -5.83
C ALA A 34 -8.33 7.67 -5.65
N SER A 35 -7.48 7.45 -4.65
CA SER A 35 -6.28 8.24 -4.49
C SER A 35 -5.28 7.91 -5.60
N ARG A 36 -4.77 8.91 -6.30
CA ARG A 36 -3.69 8.75 -7.29
C ARG A 36 -2.31 8.69 -6.64
N LEU A 37 -2.22 9.00 -5.35
CA LEU A 37 -0.95 9.10 -4.64
C LEU A 37 -0.08 7.83 -4.74
N PRO A 38 -0.61 6.58 -4.63
CA PRO A 38 0.18 5.38 -4.82
C PRO A 38 0.78 5.26 -6.23
N ALA A 39 0.02 5.64 -7.27
CA ALA A 39 0.47 5.63 -8.65
C ALA A 39 1.57 6.67 -8.90
N ASP A 40 1.40 7.88 -8.35
CA ASP A 40 2.38 8.96 -8.49
C ASP A 40 3.69 8.62 -7.76
N VAL A 41 3.61 8.03 -6.55
CA VAL A 41 4.81 7.54 -5.82
C VAL A 41 5.49 6.43 -6.61
N ALA A 42 4.73 5.49 -7.16
CA ALA A 42 5.27 4.40 -7.96
C ALA A 42 5.99 4.91 -9.21
N GLY A 43 5.41 5.89 -9.91
CA GLY A 43 6.05 6.54 -11.04
C GLY A 43 7.38 7.20 -10.66
N LYS A 44 7.40 7.97 -9.55
CA LYS A 44 8.64 8.61 -9.06
C LYS A 44 9.72 7.61 -8.65
N LEU A 45 9.32 6.51 -8.00
CA LEU A 45 10.26 5.44 -7.64
C LEU A 45 10.82 4.76 -8.88
N ALA A 46 9.98 4.47 -9.89
CA ALA A 46 10.42 3.91 -11.15
C ALA A 46 11.43 4.81 -11.86
N ASP A 47 11.16 6.12 -11.91
CA ASP A 47 12.06 7.12 -12.49
C ASP A 47 13.42 7.15 -11.74
N GLU A 48 13.42 7.11 -10.39
CA GLU A 48 14.65 7.13 -9.59
C GLU A 48 15.54 5.90 -9.82
N ILE A 49 14.95 4.73 -10.02
CA ILE A 49 15.70 3.48 -10.25
C ILE A 49 15.96 3.21 -11.74
N GLY A 50 15.51 4.11 -12.63
CA GLY A 50 15.68 3.96 -14.07
C GLY A 50 14.84 2.81 -14.65
N LEU A 51 13.68 2.50 -14.07
CA LEU A 51 12.74 1.52 -14.59
C LEU A 51 11.80 2.20 -15.59
N PRO A 52 11.94 1.94 -16.91
CA PRO A 52 11.05 2.53 -17.89
C PRO A 52 9.64 1.94 -17.71
N LEU A 53 8.63 2.80 -17.61
CA LEU A 53 7.21 2.39 -17.59
C LEU A 53 6.53 2.61 -18.94
N ASP A 54 7.23 3.15 -19.91
CA ASP A 54 6.79 3.48 -21.28
C ASP A 54 7.16 2.42 -22.32
N PHE A 55 7.48 1.20 -21.88
CA PHE A 55 7.87 0.11 -22.76
C PHE A 55 6.69 -0.42 -23.59
N ASP A 56 6.95 -0.71 -24.88
CA ASP A 56 6.01 -1.40 -25.76
C ASP A 56 6.23 -2.91 -25.71
N ILE A 57 5.18 -3.67 -25.37
CA ILE A 57 5.19 -5.14 -25.45
C ILE A 57 4.88 -5.58 -26.89
N ASP A 58 4.18 -4.75 -27.66
CA ASP A 58 3.69 -5.03 -29.02
C ASP A 58 4.56 -4.35 -30.11
N ALA A 59 5.88 -4.23 -29.90
CA ALA A 59 6.80 -3.59 -30.83
C ALA A 59 6.80 -4.21 -32.27
N ASP A 60 6.17 -5.38 -32.45
CA ASP A 60 6.03 -6.06 -33.75
C ASP A 60 4.62 -5.89 -34.38
N ALA A 61 3.70 -5.16 -33.76
CA ALA A 61 2.41 -4.87 -34.36
C ALA A 61 2.52 -3.57 -35.16
N ASP A 62 2.41 -3.68 -36.50
CA ASP A 62 2.30 -2.58 -37.45
C ASP A 62 1.08 -1.69 -37.13
N ARG A 63 1.15 -0.87 -36.07
CA ARG A 63 0.17 0.16 -35.75
C ARG A 63 0.71 1.50 -36.19
N GLU A 64 0.22 1.96 -37.33
CA GLU A 64 0.53 3.29 -37.91
C GLU A 64 -0.25 4.44 -37.26
N ASP A 65 -1.07 4.17 -36.23
CA ASP A 65 -1.84 5.20 -35.54
C ASP A 65 -1.26 5.48 -34.15
N ASP A 66 -0.33 6.41 -34.10
CA ASP A 66 0.23 7.03 -32.89
C ASP A 66 -0.82 7.99 -32.29
N ASP A 67 -1.86 7.43 -31.65
CA ASP A 67 -2.74 8.20 -30.79
C ASP A 67 -1.99 8.48 -29.48
N SER A 68 -1.44 9.70 -29.39
CA SER A 68 -0.73 10.20 -28.19
C SER A 68 -1.56 10.08 -26.91
N ASP A 69 -2.89 10.07 -27.01
CA ASP A 69 -3.81 9.87 -25.90
C ASP A 69 -3.76 8.42 -25.38
N GLU A 70 -3.66 7.41 -26.26
CA GLU A 70 -3.60 6.01 -25.86
C GLU A 70 -2.27 5.66 -25.15
N SER A 71 -1.18 6.27 -25.56
CA SER A 71 0.14 6.09 -24.92
C SER A 71 0.17 6.69 -23.51
N GLY A 72 -0.49 7.82 -23.31
CA GLY A 72 -0.66 8.46 -22.00
C GLY A 72 -1.47 7.59 -21.02
N ASP A 73 -2.60 7.06 -21.49
CA ASP A 73 -3.46 6.18 -20.71
C ASP A 73 -2.74 4.87 -20.30
N ARG A 74 -1.95 4.30 -21.20
CA ARG A 74 -1.15 3.09 -20.90
C ARG A 74 -0.13 3.34 -19.79
N LEU A 75 0.58 4.46 -19.84
CA LEU A 75 1.55 4.83 -18.81
C LEU A 75 0.86 5.03 -17.45
N GLU A 76 -0.29 5.71 -17.44
CA GLU A 76 -1.07 5.91 -16.22
C GLU A 76 -1.53 4.58 -15.62
N ASN A 77 -2.10 3.69 -16.43
CA ASN A 77 -2.53 2.36 -15.99
C ASN A 77 -1.36 1.53 -15.42
N ARG A 78 -0.16 1.63 -15.99
CA ARG A 78 1.04 0.97 -15.46
C ARG A 78 1.48 1.54 -14.11
N ARG A 79 1.41 2.85 -13.93
CA ARG A 79 1.68 3.50 -12.64
C ARG A 79 0.67 3.07 -11.57
N GLU A 80 -0.62 3.01 -11.91
CA GLU A 80 -1.65 2.52 -11.00
C GLU A 80 -1.39 1.06 -10.60
N ALA A 81 -1.12 0.19 -11.57
CA ALA A 81 -0.81 -1.22 -11.32
C ALA A 81 0.43 -1.37 -10.43
N LEU A 82 1.51 -0.63 -10.71
CA LEU A 82 2.73 -0.65 -9.91
C LEU A 82 2.46 -0.12 -8.49
N GLY A 83 1.71 0.96 -8.36
CA GLY A 83 1.32 1.53 -7.05
C GLY A 83 0.53 0.53 -6.21
N ALA A 84 -0.44 -0.16 -6.82
CA ALA A 84 -1.20 -1.21 -6.15
C ALA A 84 -0.31 -2.37 -5.71
N LEU A 85 0.57 -2.86 -6.58
CA LEU A 85 1.53 -3.94 -6.26
C LEU A 85 2.46 -3.55 -5.11
N LEU A 86 3.01 -2.33 -5.12
CA LEU A 86 3.85 -1.83 -4.03
C LEU A 86 3.07 -1.77 -2.71
N GLY A 87 1.79 -1.40 -2.73
CA GLY A 87 0.94 -1.44 -1.55
C GLY A 87 0.76 -2.85 -1.00
N TYR A 88 0.53 -3.85 -1.86
CA TYR A 88 0.45 -5.26 -1.43
C TYR A 88 1.78 -5.76 -0.87
N VAL A 89 2.89 -5.49 -1.55
CA VAL A 89 4.23 -5.89 -1.10
C VAL A 89 4.53 -5.28 0.26
N SER A 90 4.35 -3.97 0.42
CA SER A 90 4.59 -3.26 1.69
C SER A 90 3.77 -3.82 2.85
N GLY A 91 2.49 -4.12 2.61
CA GLY A 91 1.64 -4.69 3.65
C GLY A 91 2.08 -6.09 4.08
N VAL A 92 2.48 -6.94 3.12
CA VAL A 92 3.03 -8.28 3.40
C VAL A 92 4.37 -8.18 4.12
N GLU A 93 5.25 -7.25 3.72
CA GLU A 93 6.54 -7.01 4.38
C GLU A 93 6.39 -6.55 5.83
N ILE A 94 5.44 -5.65 6.10
CA ILE A 94 5.14 -5.22 7.47
C ILE A 94 4.64 -6.41 8.32
N GLY A 95 3.80 -7.25 7.76
CA GLY A 95 3.37 -8.48 8.41
C GLY A 95 4.51 -9.46 8.65
N LEU A 96 5.42 -9.63 7.69
CA LEU A 96 6.65 -10.42 7.81
C LEU A 96 7.53 -9.89 8.94
N LEU A 97 7.81 -8.60 8.95
CA LEU A 97 8.60 -7.94 9.99
C LEU A 97 7.97 -8.14 11.37
N TYR A 98 6.64 -8.02 11.48
CA TYR A 98 5.95 -8.33 12.72
C TYR A 98 6.15 -9.79 13.14
N GLY A 99 6.01 -10.75 12.23
CA GLY A 99 6.29 -12.17 12.48
C GLY A 99 7.72 -12.41 12.99
N MET A 100 8.73 -11.73 12.41
CA MET A 100 10.13 -11.78 12.84
C MET A 100 10.33 -11.17 14.23
N VAL A 101 9.79 -9.99 14.47
CA VAL A 101 9.85 -9.33 15.80
C VAL A 101 9.25 -10.22 16.88
N ARG A 102 8.17 -10.93 16.56
CA ARG A 102 7.50 -11.87 17.47
C ARG A 102 8.28 -13.17 17.74
N LEU A 103 9.41 -13.39 17.06
CA LEU A 103 10.34 -14.46 17.43
C LEU A 103 11.14 -14.11 18.70
N ILE A 104 11.40 -12.82 18.90
CA ILE A 104 12.33 -12.31 19.91
C ILE A 104 11.60 -11.61 21.05
N LEU A 105 10.59 -10.79 20.73
CA LEU A 105 9.87 -9.99 21.71
C LEU A 105 8.64 -10.71 22.29
N PRO A 106 8.33 -10.47 23.58
CA PRO A 106 7.12 -10.97 24.20
C PRO A 106 5.86 -10.41 23.50
N ARG A 107 4.71 -11.00 23.83
CA ARG A 107 3.42 -10.61 23.27
C ARG A 107 3.00 -9.22 23.78
N PRO A 108 2.93 -8.19 22.91
CA PRO A 108 2.32 -6.94 23.29
C PRO A 108 0.79 -7.09 23.34
N PRO A 109 0.08 -6.19 24.03
CA PRO A 109 -1.36 -6.07 23.87
C PRO A 109 -1.72 -5.88 22.39
N THR A 110 -2.75 -6.59 21.91
CA THR A 110 -3.11 -6.59 20.47
C THR A 110 -3.45 -5.20 19.94
N TRP A 111 -4.09 -4.36 20.77
CA TRP A 111 -4.38 -2.98 20.39
C TRP A 111 -3.12 -2.15 20.18
N LEU A 112 -2.08 -2.34 21.01
CA LEU A 112 -0.81 -1.64 20.87
C LEU A 112 -0.05 -2.11 19.63
N ALA A 113 -0.03 -3.44 19.40
CA ALA A 113 0.54 -3.99 18.15
C ALA A 113 -0.20 -3.45 16.93
N GLY A 114 -1.52 -3.42 16.96
CA GLY A 114 -2.34 -2.87 15.88
C GLY A 114 -2.04 -1.40 15.61
N ALA A 115 -1.98 -0.56 16.65
CA ALA A 115 -1.64 0.85 16.51
C ALA A 115 -0.22 1.06 15.93
N ALA A 116 0.76 0.28 16.41
CA ALA A 116 2.13 0.36 15.90
C ALA A 116 2.24 -0.08 14.44
N LEU A 117 1.59 -1.18 14.05
CA LEU A 117 1.58 -1.68 12.67
C LEU A 117 0.83 -0.72 11.73
N GLY A 118 -0.30 -0.18 12.17
CA GLY A 118 -1.04 0.81 11.41
C GLY A 118 -0.25 2.10 11.20
N GLY A 119 0.38 2.61 12.27
CA GLY A 119 1.27 3.77 12.19
C GLY A 119 2.49 3.53 11.28
N LEU A 120 3.07 2.33 11.33
CA LEU A 120 4.18 1.95 10.45
C LEU A 120 3.73 1.90 8.98
N ALA A 121 2.58 1.29 8.69
CA ALA A 121 2.05 1.22 7.34
C ALA A 121 1.72 2.62 6.78
N MET A 122 1.10 3.47 7.60
CA MET A 122 0.84 4.86 7.25
C MET A 122 2.14 5.65 6.97
N ALA A 123 3.14 5.48 7.83
CA ALA A 123 4.43 6.13 7.62
C ALA A 123 5.14 5.63 6.35
N ALA A 124 5.09 4.32 6.08
CA ALA A 124 5.68 3.74 4.88
C ALA A 124 5.03 4.26 3.58
N ALA A 125 3.71 4.51 3.60
CA ALA A 125 2.99 5.08 2.46
C ALA A 125 3.27 6.58 2.29
N ASN A 126 3.22 7.35 3.38
CA ASN A 126 3.29 8.80 3.32
C ASN A 126 4.70 9.38 3.28
N TYR A 127 5.71 8.65 3.79
CA TYR A 127 7.09 9.13 3.77
C TYR A 127 7.62 9.36 2.33
N PRO A 128 7.54 8.39 1.41
CA PRO A 128 7.97 8.62 0.02
C PRO A 128 7.12 9.69 -0.67
N ALA A 129 5.81 9.71 -0.45
CA ALA A 129 4.92 10.71 -1.02
C ALA A 129 5.30 12.14 -0.59
N THR A 130 5.60 12.33 0.68
CA THR A 130 6.07 13.63 1.22
C THR A 130 7.48 13.97 0.72
N ARG A 131 8.37 12.97 0.65
CA ARG A 131 9.75 13.13 0.16
C ARG A 131 9.80 13.58 -1.30
N PHE A 132 8.87 13.10 -2.12
CA PHE A 132 8.72 13.52 -3.52
C PHE A 132 7.88 14.79 -3.69
N GLY A 133 7.37 15.40 -2.62
CA GLY A 133 6.55 16.60 -2.68
C GLY A 133 5.16 16.37 -3.27
N LEU A 134 4.69 15.11 -3.31
CA LEU A 134 3.38 14.73 -3.86
C LEU A 134 2.23 14.99 -2.86
N THR A 135 2.54 15.06 -1.57
CA THR A 135 1.60 15.40 -0.51
C THR A 135 2.29 16.19 0.61
N ASN A 136 1.49 16.94 1.34
CA ASN A 136 1.95 17.64 2.56
C ASN A 136 0.94 17.43 3.69
N PRO A 137 1.20 16.53 4.64
CA PRO A 137 0.28 16.26 5.75
C PRO A 137 -0.07 17.47 6.61
N GLN A 138 0.76 18.52 6.59
CA GLN A 138 0.47 19.77 7.33
C GLN A 138 -0.69 20.58 6.74
N THR A 139 -1.05 20.30 5.50
CA THR A 139 -2.16 20.98 4.79
C THR A 139 -3.42 20.14 4.70
N TRP A 140 -3.40 18.91 5.23
CA TRP A 140 -4.54 18.00 5.21
C TRP A 140 -5.66 18.51 6.12
N ASP A 141 -6.88 18.44 5.63
CA ASP A 141 -8.06 18.64 6.44
C ASP A 141 -8.43 17.39 7.26
N VAL A 142 -9.49 17.47 8.05
CA VAL A 142 -9.94 16.34 8.90
C VAL A 142 -10.39 15.15 8.03
N ALA A 143 -10.97 15.39 6.87
CA ALA A 143 -11.44 14.34 5.99
C ALA A 143 -10.28 13.59 5.35
N ASP A 144 -9.20 14.29 4.97
CA ASP A 144 -7.96 13.70 4.47
C ASP A 144 -7.29 12.83 5.53
N TRP A 145 -7.15 13.36 6.74
CA TRP A 145 -6.62 12.60 7.88
C TRP A 145 -7.42 11.33 8.14
N MET A 146 -8.74 11.40 8.14
CA MET A 146 -9.60 10.25 8.37
C MET A 146 -9.49 9.23 7.23
N ALA A 147 -9.41 9.69 5.98
CA ALA A 147 -9.26 8.83 4.81
C ALA A 147 -7.94 8.05 4.80
N ASP A 148 -6.91 8.55 5.48
CA ASP A 148 -5.61 7.90 5.58
C ASP A 148 -5.47 7.09 6.88
N VAL A 149 -5.75 7.69 8.05
CA VAL A 149 -5.58 7.04 9.35
C VAL A 149 -6.49 5.83 9.52
N VAL A 150 -7.76 5.93 9.15
CA VAL A 150 -8.72 4.84 9.41
C VAL A 150 -8.36 3.55 8.70
N PRO A 151 -8.09 3.53 7.37
CA PRO A 151 -7.68 2.31 6.68
C PRO A 151 -6.38 1.72 7.25
N HIS A 152 -5.40 2.55 7.57
CA HIS A 152 -4.12 2.09 8.13
C HIS A 152 -4.28 1.51 9.55
N MET A 153 -5.12 2.10 10.40
CA MET A 153 -5.42 1.51 11.72
C MET A 153 -6.15 0.18 11.59
N VAL A 154 -7.07 0.05 10.65
CA VAL A 154 -7.73 -1.23 10.36
C VAL A 154 -6.71 -2.26 9.86
N PHE A 155 -5.81 -1.89 8.95
CA PHE A 155 -4.68 -2.75 8.56
C PHE A 155 -3.94 -3.30 9.78
N GLY A 156 -3.51 -2.42 10.68
CA GLY A 156 -2.73 -2.81 11.84
C GLY A 156 -3.48 -3.73 12.80
N VAL A 157 -4.75 -3.40 13.10
CA VAL A 157 -5.60 -4.23 13.98
C VAL A 157 -5.85 -5.61 13.36
N VAL A 158 -6.20 -5.67 12.08
CA VAL A 158 -6.44 -6.94 11.38
C VAL A 158 -5.16 -7.77 11.31
N THR A 159 -4.02 -7.17 10.98
CA THR A 159 -2.72 -7.85 10.98
C THR A 159 -2.39 -8.43 12.36
N ALA A 160 -2.49 -7.63 13.42
CA ALA A 160 -2.19 -8.10 14.77
C ALA A 160 -3.14 -9.21 15.25
N THR A 161 -4.44 -9.06 15.01
CA THR A 161 -5.44 -10.06 15.42
C THR A 161 -5.33 -11.36 14.62
N THR A 162 -5.14 -11.28 13.32
CA THR A 162 -4.94 -12.46 12.47
C THR A 162 -3.70 -13.23 12.88
N PHE A 163 -2.58 -12.52 13.09
CA PHE A 163 -1.35 -13.17 13.56
C PHE A 163 -1.56 -13.93 14.87
N GLU A 164 -2.23 -13.29 15.85
CA GLU A 164 -2.51 -13.93 17.13
C GLU A 164 -3.45 -15.14 17.00
N ALA A 165 -4.38 -15.11 16.06
CA ALA A 165 -5.34 -16.20 15.83
C ALA A 165 -4.70 -17.44 15.16
N ILE A 166 -3.76 -17.26 14.23
CA ILE A 166 -3.19 -18.36 13.43
C ILE A 166 -1.85 -18.88 13.94
N LYS A 167 -1.14 -18.13 14.78
CA LYS A 167 0.10 -18.62 15.40
C LYS A 167 -0.27 -19.75 16.38
N LYS A 168 0.27 -20.92 16.21
CA LYS A 168 0.22 -22.07 17.14
C LYS A 168 1.58 -22.26 17.79
#